data_418f4d024df69781c08ef095d2e84032
#
_entry.id   418f4d024df69781c08ef095d2e84032
#
_cell.length_a   1.000
_cell.length_b   1.000
_cell.length_c   1.000
_cell.angle_alpha   90.00
_cell.angle_beta   90.00
_cell.angle_gamma   90.00
#
_symmetry.space_group_name_H-M   'P 1'
#
loop_
_entity.id
_entity.type
_entity.pdbx_description
1 polymer ?
#
loop_
_entity_poly.entity_id
_entity_poly.type
_entity_poly.pdbx_seq_one_letter_code
_entity_poly.pdbx_strand_id
1 'polypeptide(L)'
;MDNLVAAADQFKPQGTVIDIHEYGNGNINDTFLVTLDSKTEKHFILQRINTQVFRQPELIMLNMRTFTEHVRKRLQRAPLSPGRRWEVVRVLLAQDGQDHWLDPGGSFWRALSFIDGAQSFDTIKDTEHAREVGYALGMFHNLLSDLDTERLADTLKGFHITPRYLLHYDEVLAKKRTSKSPEMAYGLEFVSQRRDWAHVLENARAQGRLSLRPIHGDPKVNNVMMDTGTGQAISIVDLDTVKPGLVHYDIGDCLRSGCNLLGEDTEQWEMVRFDPELCQAILQGYLSLAKDFLTDNDYDYLYDSIRLIAFELGLRYFTDYLEGNIYFKANHQEHNLARALIQFKLTESIESQETTIRVIIQDIR
;
A
#
# COMPACT_ATOMS: atom_id res chain seq x y z
N MET A 1 19.82 14.73 16.60
CA MET A 1 19.16 15.99 16.21
C MET A 1 19.92 16.72 15.11
N ASP A 2 21.23 16.91 15.21
CA ASP A 2 22.01 17.69 14.23
C ASP A 2 21.91 17.17 12.78
N ASN A 3 21.79 15.86 12.59
CA ASN A 3 21.69 15.26 11.25
C ASN A 3 20.32 15.45 10.60
N LEU A 4 19.22 15.48 11.38
CA LEU A 4 17.87 15.72 10.87
C LEU A 4 17.68 17.18 10.44
N VAL A 5 18.19 18.13 11.24
CA VAL A 5 18.15 19.55 10.88
C VAL A 5 18.96 19.80 9.63
N ALA A 6 20.15 19.21 9.53
CA ALA A 6 21.00 19.31 8.33
C ALA A 6 20.30 18.75 7.08
N ALA A 7 19.58 17.61 7.20
CA ALA A 7 18.81 17.06 6.10
C ALA A 7 17.62 17.95 5.73
N ALA A 8 16.85 18.43 6.71
CA ALA A 8 15.72 19.31 6.47
C ALA A 8 16.17 20.63 5.80
N ASP A 9 17.31 21.18 6.21
CA ASP A 9 17.88 22.41 5.64
C ASP A 9 18.23 22.28 4.16
N GLN A 10 18.46 21.07 3.65
CA GLN A 10 18.71 20.86 2.20
C GLN A 10 17.46 21.09 1.35
N PHE A 11 16.26 20.89 1.91
CA PHE A 11 15.02 20.92 1.15
C PHE A 11 14.12 22.13 1.47
N LYS A 12 14.52 23.01 2.40
CA LYS A 12 13.68 24.14 2.80
C LYS A 12 13.33 25.02 1.61
N PRO A 13 12.07 25.05 1.16
CA PRO A 13 11.67 25.86 0.02
C PRO A 13 11.63 27.34 0.37
N GLN A 14 11.14 27.67 1.59
CA GLN A 14 11.04 29.05 2.09
C GLN A 14 10.84 29.01 3.62
N GLY A 15 11.75 29.57 4.38
CA GLY A 15 11.64 29.71 5.82
C GLY A 15 12.75 29.04 6.62
N THR A 16 12.68 29.15 7.93
CA THR A 16 13.62 28.52 8.86
C THR A 16 12.92 27.31 9.52
N VAL A 17 13.64 26.21 9.65
CA VAL A 17 13.13 25.04 10.38
C VAL A 17 12.98 25.39 11.86
N ILE A 18 11.78 25.23 12.41
CA ILE A 18 11.46 25.51 13.81
C ILE A 18 11.17 24.25 14.63
N ASP A 19 10.73 23.16 13.96
CA ASP A 19 10.48 21.88 14.63
C ASP A 19 10.61 20.71 13.64
N ILE A 20 11.07 19.55 14.16
CA ILE A 20 11.11 18.28 13.44
C ILE A 20 10.75 17.16 14.41
N HIS A 21 9.73 16.38 14.11
CA HIS A 21 9.36 15.20 14.88
C HIS A 21 8.96 14.02 13.98
N GLU A 22 9.06 12.81 14.51
CA GLU A 22 8.60 11.60 13.82
C GLU A 22 7.11 11.70 13.47
N TYR A 23 6.74 11.25 12.26
CA TYR A 23 5.40 11.39 11.75
C TYR A 23 4.92 10.09 11.05
N GLY A 24 3.71 9.64 11.45
CA GLY A 24 3.09 8.44 10.90
C GLY A 24 3.69 7.14 11.47
N ASN A 25 3.08 6.01 11.08
CA ASN A 25 3.41 4.65 11.57
C ASN A 25 4.07 3.79 10.48
N GLY A 26 4.82 4.40 9.56
CA GLY A 26 5.48 3.68 8.46
C GLY A 26 6.47 2.62 8.95
N ASN A 27 6.38 1.40 8.40
CA ASN A 27 7.21 0.27 8.82
C ASN A 27 8.54 0.16 8.07
N ILE A 28 8.73 0.91 6.98
CA ILE A 28 9.90 0.76 6.10
C ILE A 28 10.81 1.99 6.16
N ASN A 29 10.29 3.17 5.81
CA ASN A 29 11.06 4.40 5.81
C ASN A 29 10.93 5.14 7.15
N ASP A 30 11.91 5.98 7.48
CA ASP A 30 11.76 6.93 8.59
C ASP A 30 11.12 8.22 8.03
N THR A 31 10.04 8.64 8.65
CA THR A 31 9.25 9.80 8.21
C THR A 31 9.16 10.84 9.29
N PHE A 32 9.39 12.09 8.93
CA PHE A 32 9.38 13.24 9.84
C PHE A 32 8.50 14.35 9.28
N LEU A 33 7.75 15.00 10.16
CA LEU A 33 7.09 16.27 9.87
C LEU A 33 8.05 17.40 10.24
N VAL A 34 8.34 18.24 9.25
CA VAL A 34 9.15 19.44 9.42
C VAL A 34 8.26 20.67 9.43
N THR A 35 8.37 21.49 10.46
CA THR A 35 7.64 22.75 10.59
C THR A 35 8.57 23.92 10.29
N LEU A 36 8.11 24.86 9.46
CA LEU A 36 8.84 26.05 9.02
C LEU A 36 8.22 27.33 9.59
N ASP A 37 9.05 28.31 9.89
CA ASP A 37 8.62 29.70 10.03
C ASP A 37 8.37 30.30 8.64
N SER A 38 7.20 30.00 8.09
CA SER A 38 6.76 30.41 6.77
C SER A 38 5.29 30.81 6.76
N LYS A 39 4.94 31.79 5.91
CA LYS A 39 3.55 32.24 5.74
C LYS A 39 2.76 31.39 4.73
N THR A 40 3.44 30.67 3.87
CA THR A 40 2.83 29.94 2.75
C THR A 40 2.84 28.44 2.95
N GLU A 41 3.99 27.84 3.10
CA GLU A 41 4.16 26.40 3.35
C GLU A 41 4.74 26.22 4.74
N LYS A 42 3.87 25.88 5.70
CA LYS A 42 4.27 25.69 7.09
C LYS A 42 4.90 24.35 7.37
N HIS A 43 4.56 23.35 6.57
CA HIS A 43 4.95 21.96 6.81
C HIS A 43 5.43 21.28 5.53
N PHE A 44 6.36 20.36 5.70
CA PHE A 44 6.69 19.37 4.68
C PHE A 44 7.07 18.04 5.32
N ILE A 45 7.01 16.96 4.55
CA ILE A 45 7.42 15.63 4.97
C ILE A 45 8.87 15.39 4.53
N LEU A 46 9.74 15.10 5.49
CA LEU A 46 11.11 14.65 5.26
C LEU A 46 11.17 13.14 5.47
N GLN A 47 11.76 12.41 4.51
CA GLN A 47 11.88 10.96 4.63
C GLN A 47 13.30 10.48 4.37
N ARG A 48 13.73 9.52 5.21
CA ARG A 48 14.94 8.73 4.96
C ARG A 48 14.51 7.39 4.39
N ILE A 49 14.91 7.13 3.15
CA ILE A 49 14.55 5.91 2.44
C ILE A 49 15.38 4.74 2.94
N ASN A 50 14.71 3.61 3.21
CA ASN A 50 15.36 2.38 3.57
C ASN A 50 15.99 1.71 2.32
N THR A 51 17.29 1.96 2.12
CA THR A 51 18.04 1.44 0.96
C THR A 51 18.33 -0.06 1.03
N GLN A 52 18.06 -0.72 2.15
CA GLN A 52 18.13 -2.19 2.24
C GLN A 52 16.91 -2.83 1.55
N VAL A 53 15.73 -2.20 1.65
CA VAL A 53 14.50 -2.60 0.98
C VAL A 53 14.49 -2.07 -0.46
N PHE A 54 14.69 -0.78 -0.63
CA PHE A 54 14.72 -0.11 -1.92
C PHE A 54 16.17 0.12 -2.37
N ARG A 55 16.75 -0.89 -3.01
CA ARG A 55 18.17 -0.90 -3.39
C ARG A 55 18.56 0.13 -4.45
N GLN A 56 17.58 0.67 -5.15
CA GLN A 56 17.74 1.71 -6.17
C GLN A 56 16.72 2.82 -5.92
N PRO A 57 16.91 3.64 -4.85
CA PRO A 57 15.93 4.64 -4.43
C PRO A 57 15.71 5.74 -5.49
N GLU A 58 16.63 5.95 -6.41
CA GLU A 58 16.50 6.86 -7.54
C GLU A 58 15.32 6.45 -8.46
N LEU A 59 15.05 5.14 -8.56
CA LEU A 59 13.89 4.66 -9.34
C LEU A 59 12.57 5.02 -8.69
N ILE A 60 12.51 5.09 -7.34
CA ILE A 60 11.32 5.61 -6.63
C ILE A 60 11.10 7.07 -7.02
N MET A 61 12.15 7.87 -7.00
CA MET A 61 12.05 9.30 -7.35
C MET A 61 11.64 9.50 -8.82
N LEU A 62 12.16 8.67 -9.72
CA LEU A 62 11.74 8.65 -11.13
C LEU A 62 10.25 8.36 -11.26
N ASN A 63 9.75 7.29 -10.62
CA ASN A 63 8.35 6.92 -10.66
C ASN A 63 7.45 7.98 -10.02
N MET A 64 7.85 8.50 -8.87
CA MET A 64 7.10 9.55 -8.16
C MET A 64 6.96 10.82 -9.01
N ARG A 65 8.03 11.27 -9.66
CA ARG A 65 7.98 12.41 -10.58
C ARG A 65 7.11 12.11 -11.79
N THR A 66 7.29 10.96 -12.42
CA THR A 66 6.48 10.53 -13.57
C THR A 66 5.00 10.51 -13.21
N PHE A 67 4.64 9.90 -12.09
CA PHE A 67 3.30 9.85 -11.55
C PHE A 67 2.73 11.25 -11.26
N THR A 68 3.42 12.02 -10.43
CA THR A 68 2.89 13.32 -9.97
C THR A 68 2.72 14.33 -11.11
N GLU A 69 3.66 14.35 -12.06
CA GLU A 69 3.54 15.19 -13.25
C GLU A 69 2.38 14.77 -14.17
N HIS A 70 2.19 13.47 -14.36
CA HIS A 70 1.11 12.92 -15.16
C HIS A 70 -0.25 13.27 -14.56
N VAL A 71 -0.44 12.99 -13.28
CA VAL A 71 -1.68 13.29 -12.56
C VAL A 71 -2.00 14.76 -12.56
N ARG A 72 -1.01 15.64 -12.31
CA ARG A 72 -1.21 17.09 -12.38
C ARG A 72 -1.71 17.55 -13.75
N LYS A 73 -1.13 17.01 -14.84
CA LYS A 73 -1.57 17.32 -16.20
C LYS A 73 -3.00 16.85 -16.48
N ARG A 74 -3.36 15.66 -15.97
CA ARG A 74 -4.72 15.12 -16.10
C ARG A 74 -5.75 15.99 -15.37
N LEU A 75 -5.50 16.34 -14.11
CA LEU A 75 -6.39 17.20 -13.32
C LEU A 75 -6.57 18.61 -13.92
N GLN A 76 -5.54 19.15 -14.57
CA GLN A 76 -5.66 20.42 -15.30
C GLN A 76 -6.56 20.33 -16.55
N ARG A 77 -6.56 19.17 -17.25
CA ARG A 77 -7.36 18.94 -18.46
C ARG A 77 -8.81 18.55 -18.16
N ALA A 78 -9.01 17.79 -17.10
CA ALA A 78 -10.30 17.31 -16.66
C ALA A 78 -10.48 17.61 -15.17
N PRO A 79 -11.00 18.81 -14.84
CA PRO A 79 -11.29 19.17 -13.45
C PRO A 79 -12.29 18.21 -12.81
N LEU A 80 -12.16 18.00 -11.52
CA LEU A 80 -13.05 17.17 -10.74
C LEU A 80 -14.47 17.76 -10.68
N SER A 81 -15.43 16.92 -10.32
CA SER A 81 -16.80 17.35 -10.04
C SER A 81 -16.82 18.46 -8.96
N PRO A 82 -17.74 19.42 -9.04
CA PRO A 82 -17.88 20.46 -8.02
C PRO A 82 -18.01 19.85 -6.60
N GLY A 83 -17.28 20.40 -5.65
CA GLY A 83 -17.25 19.95 -4.26
C GLY A 83 -16.27 18.81 -3.97
N ARG A 84 -15.55 18.32 -4.95
CA ARG A 84 -14.44 17.37 -4.77
C ARG A 84 -13.09 18.07 -4.96
N ARG A 85 -12.10 17.72 -4.12
CA ARG A 85 -10.70 18.05 -4.35
C ARG A 85 -9.86 16.77 -4.42
N TRP A 86 -8.74 16.85 -5.12
CA TRP A 86 -7.72 15.81 -5.14
C TRP A 86 -6.36 16.45 -5.13
N GLU A 87 -5.53 16.03 -4.21
CA GLU A 87 -4.18 16.51 -4.07
C GLU A 87 -3.18 15.40 -4.31
N VAL A 88 -2.04 15.76 -4.86
CA VAL A 88 -0.91 14.86 -5.06
C VAL A 88 0.31 15.49 -4.42
N VAL A 89 1.01 14.71 -3.63
CA VAL A 89 2.27 15.17 -3.02
C VAL A 89 3.23 15.66 -4.11
N ARG A 90 3.94 16.75 -3.83
CA ARG A 90 4.97 17.31 -4.70
C ARG A 90 6.34 16.93 -4.15
N VAL A 91 7.23 16.48 -5.01
CA VAL A 91 8.64 16.35 -4.66
C VAL A 91 9.24 17.73 -4.48
N LEU A 92 9.80 18.02 -3.33
CA LEU A 92 10.54 19.24 -3.07
C LEU A 92 12.00 19.02 -3.47
N LEU A 93 12.56 19.94 -4.23
CA LEU A 93 13.94 19.84 -4.68
C LEU A 93 14.91 20.26 -3.57
N ALA A 94 16.04 19.61 -3.50
CA ALA A 94 17.15 20.00 -2.66
C ALA A 94 17.80 21.29 -3.18
N GLN A 95 18.68 21.92 -2.41
CA GLN A 95 19.34 23.18 -2.76
C GLN A 95 20.18 23.09 -4.04
N ASP A 96 20.68 21.91 -4.38
CA ASP A 96 21.40 21.61 -5.62
C ASP A 96 20.50 21.33 -6.83
N GLY A 97 19.16 21.37 -6.63
CA GLY A 97 18.16 21.13 -7.67
C GLY A 97 17.86 19.66 -7.90
N GLN A 98 18.44 18.72 -7.13
CA GLN A 98 18.11 17.31 -7.19
C GLN A 98 16.80 17.01 -6.43
N ASP A 99 16.16 15.89 -6.74
CA ASP A 99 14.92 15.44 -6.08
C ASP A 99 15.20 14.65 -4.78
N HIS A 100 16.43 14.49 -4.39
CA HIS A 100 16.91 13.82 -3.20
C HIS A 100 18.23 14.41 -2.72
N TRP A 101 18.64 14.03 -1.54
CA TRP A 101 19.93 14.39 -0.98
C TRP A 101 20.58 13.16 -0.31
N LEU A 102 21.87 12.96 -0.57
CA LEU A 102 22.69 11.96 0.09
C LEU A 102 23.48 12.64 1.22
N ASP A 103 23.25 12.18 2.46
CA ASP A 103 24.03 12.69 3.58
C ASP A 103 25.48 12.14 3.55
N PRO A 104 26.40 12.72 4.32
CA PRO A 104 27.79 12.23 4.38
C PRO A 104 27.94 10.77 4.82
N GLY A 105 26.90 10.20 5.47
CA GLY A 105 26.82 8.78 5.86
C GLY A 105 26.26 7.88 4.77
N GLY A 106 25.83 8.45 3.62
CA GLY A 106 25.25 7.73 2.50
C GLY A 106 23.75 7.43 2.64
N SER A 107 23.05 8.03 3.62
CA SER A 107 21.60 7.90 3.72
C SER A 107 20.91 8.71 2.63
N PHE A 108 19.88 8.12 2.04
CA PHE A 108 19.09 8.74 0.98
C PHE A 108 17.88 9.48 1.57
N TRP A 109 17.82 10.79 1.37
CA TRP A 109 16.79 11.68 1.88
C TRP A 109 15.98 12.29 0.75
N ARG A 110 14.67 12.43 0.97
CA ARG A 110 13.77 13.20 0.10
C ARG A 110 12.82 14.04 0.91
N ALA A 111 12.25 15.06 0.28
CA ALA A 111 11.21 15.86 0.88
C ALA A 111 9.98 15.93 -0.04
N LEU A 112 8.80 15.89 0.59
CA LEU A 112 7.50 15.93 -0.07
C LEU A 112 6.65 17.03 0.55
N SER A 113 5.77 17.64 -0.26
CA SER A 113 4.80 18.61 0.28
C SER A 113 3.87 17.92 1.27
N PHE A 114 3.47 18.67 2.30
CA PHE A 114 2.43 18.26 3.22
C PHE A 114 1.04 18.53 2.61
N ILE A 115 0.05 17.69 2.95
CA ILE A 115 -1.35 17.87 2.55
C ILE A 115 -2.13 18.40 3.74
N ASP A 116 -2.41 19.70 3.73
CA ASP A 116 -3.11 20.37 4.82
C ASP A 116 -4.59 20.00 4.89
N GLY A 117 -5.13 19.96 6.11
CA GLY A 117 -6.54 19.64 6.35
C GLY A 117 -6.92 18.21 6.00
N ALA A 118 -5.95 17.29 6.02
CA ALA A 118 -6.11 15.87 5.78
C ALA A 118 -5.68 15.03 6.97
N GLN A 119 -6.27 13.85 7.10
CA GLN A 119 -5.89 12.83 8.08
C GLN A 119 -6.06 11.43 7.50
N SER A 120 -5.31 10.47 8.00
CA SER A 120 -5.45 9.05 7.67
C SER A 120 -5.99 8.26 8.86
N PHE A 121 -6.43 7.03 8.61
CA PHE A 121 -6.99 6.13 9.61
C PHE A 121 -6.43 4.73 9.45
N ASP A 122 -6.15 4.04 10.54
CA ASP A 122 -5.64 2.66 10.48
C ASP A 122 -6.73 1.65 10.12
N THR A 123 -8.00 1.96 10.43
CA THR A 123 -9.17 1.10 10.13
C THR A 123 -10.34 1.92 9.60
N ILE A 124 -11.23 1.26 8.90
CA ILE A 124 -12.49 1.86 8.42
C ILE A 124 -13.42 2.16 9.61
N LYS A 125 -14.08 3.30 9.57
CA LYS A 125 -15.02 3.76 10.62
C LYS A 125 -16.46 3.31 10.37
N ASP A 126 -16.88 3.42 9.10
CA ASP A 126 -18.25 3.16 8.64
C ASP A 126 -18.26 2.92 7.13
N THR A 127 -19.44 2.63 6.58
CA THR A 127 -19.61 2.35 5.15
C THR A 127 -19.36 3.56 4.24
N GLU A 128 -19.54 4.79 4.73
CA GLU A 128 -19.23 5.99 3.95
C GLU A 128 -17.71 6.18 3.84
N HIS A 129 -16.98 6.00 4.96
CA HIS A 129 -15.52 5.97 4.92
C HIS A 129 -15.00 4.85 4.01
N ALA A 130 -15.61 3.66 4.06
CA ALA A 130 -15.27 2.55 3.16
C ALA A 130 -15.44 2.94 1.68
N ARG A 131 -16.56 3.60 1.34
CA ARG A 131 -16.82 4.08 -0.02
C ARG A 131 -15.77 5.10 -0.48
N GLU A 132 -15.38 6.02 0.40
CA GLU A 132 -14.36 7.02 0.11
C GLU A 132 -12.95 6.39 -0.07
N VAL A 133 -12.60 5.36 0.71
CA VAL A 133 -11.36 4.59 0.51
C VAL A 133 -11.37 3.92 -0.86
N GLY A 134 -12.46 3.29 -1.24
CA GLY A 134 -12.64 2.74 -2.58
C GLY A 134 -12.56 3.81 -3.69
N TYR A 135 -13.19 4.97 -3.46
CA TYR A 135 -13.09 6.12 -4.37
C TYR A 135 -11.63 6.56 -4.56
N ALA A 136 -10.83 6.60 -3.49
CA ALA A 136 -9.43 6.99 -3.57
C ALA A 136 -8.62 6.06 -4.49
N LEU A 137 -8.79 4.74 -4.34
CA LEU A 137 -8.14 3.77 -5.22
C LEU A 137 -8.64 3.89 -6.66
N GLY A 138 -9.95 4.07 -6.85
CA GLY A 138 -10.55 4.30 -8.16
C GLY A 138 -10.01 5.55 -8.84
N MET A 139 -9.85 6.64 -8.08
CA MET A 139 -9.26 7.90 -8.56
C MET A 139 -7.79 7.70 -8.96
N PHE A 140 -7.01 6.98 -8.14
CA PHE A 140 -5.62 6.67 -8.45
C PHE A 140 -5.51 5.93 -9.78
N HIS A 141 -6.22 4.82 -9.95
CA HIS A 141 -6.17 4.03 -11.20
C HIS A 141 -6.74 4.80 -12.40
N ASN A 142 -7.82 5.54 -12.22
CA ASN A 142 -8.40 6.36 -13.29
C ASN A 142 -7.41 7.41 -13.78
N LEU A 143 -6.77 8.14 -12.87
CA LEU A 143 -5.78 9.18 -13.21
C LEU A 143 -4.55 8.61 -13.91
N LEU A 144 -4.26 7.31 -13.76
CA LEU A 144 -3.12 6.63 -14.41
C LEU A 144 -3.52 5.74 -15.58
N SER A 145 -4.80 5.65 -15.92
CA SER A 145 -5.31 4.71 -16.94
C SER A 145 -4.69 4.89 -18.34
N ASP A 146 -4.20 6.08 -18.64
CA ASP A 146 -3.51 6.43 -19.89
C ASP A 146 -1.99 6.63 -19.73
N LEU A 147 -1.42 6.32 -18.55
CA LEU A 147 0.02 6.34 -18.36
C LEU A 147 0.64 5.04 -18.89
N ASP A 148 1.55 5.18 -19.84
CA ASP A 148 2.31 4.05 -20.34
C ASP A 148 3.16 3.42 -19.24
N THR A 149 2.97 2.13 -19.01
CA THR A 149 3.68 1.35 -17.98
C THR A 149 5.20 1.29 -18.21
N GLU A 150 5.67 1.44 -19.45
CA GLU A 150 7.11 1.47 -19.78
C GLU A 150 7.83 2.72 -19.20
N ARG A 151 7.06 3.73 -18.80
CA ARG A 151 7.59 4.93 -18.15
C ARG A 151 7.83 4.76 -16.65
N LEU A 152 7.40 3.63 -16.08
CA LEU A 152 7.56 3.30 -14.67
C LEU A 152 8.57 2.16 -14.51
N ALA A 153 9.48 2.32 -13.57
CA ALA A 153 10.42 1.28 -13.17
C ALA A 153 9.79 0.30 -12.16
N ASP A 154 10.22 -0.96 -12.14
CA ASP A 154 9.90 -1.89 -11.04
C ASP A 154 10.82 -1.59 -9.84
N THR A 155 10.34 -0.77 -8.92
CA THR A 155 11.08 -0.31 -7.72
C THR A 155 11.31 -1.43 -6.71
N LEU A 156 10.43 -2.45 -6.69
CA LEU A 156 10.49 -3.57 -5.76
C LEU A 156 10.22 -4.88 -6.53
N LYS A 157 11.30 -5.45 -7.08
CA LYS A 157 11.21 -6.62 -7.97
C LYS A 157 10.59 -7.83 -7.29
N GLY A 158 9.52 -8.33 -7.88
CA GLY A 158 8.81 -9.51 -7.39
C GLY A 158 7.76 -9.21 -6.32
N PHE A 159 7.54 -7.96 -5.96
CA PHE A 159 6.48 -7.56 -5.05
C PHE A 159 5.11 -7.92 -5.62
N HIS A 160 4.27 -8.56 -4.81
CA HIS A 160 2.98 -9.20 -5.15
C HIS A 160 3.06 -10.40 -6.12
N ILE A 161 4.24 -10.93 -6.37
CA ILE A 161 4.36 -12.19 -7.12
C ILE A 161 4.31 -13.35 -6.12
N THR A 162 3.12 -13.73 -5.67
CA THR A 162 2.90 -14.75 -4.61
C THR A 162 3.70 -16.04 -4.81
N PRO A 163 3.84 -16.60 -6.04
CA PRO A 163 4.68 -17.77 -6.27
C PRO A 163 6.14 -17.62 -5.82
N ARG A 164 6.71 -16.41 -5.88
CA ARG A 164 8.08 -16.14 -5.40
C ARG A 164 8.17 -16.19 -3.89
N TYR A 165 7.14 -15.71 -3.20
CA TYR A 165 7.07 -15.82 -1.73
C TYR A 165 6.92 -17.26 -1.28
N LEU A 166 6.20 -18.10 -2.01
CA LEU A 166 6.14 -19.54 -1.74
C LEU A 166 7.50 -20.22 -1.92
N LEU A 167 8.22 -19.92 -2.98
CA LEU A 167 9.59 -20.45 -3.19
C LEU A 167 10.51 -20.03 -2.06
N HIS A 168 10.50 -18.76 -1.67
CA HIS A 168 11.29 -18.27 -0.54
C HIS A 168 10.91 -18.95 0.78
N TYR A 169 9.61 -19.10 1.05
CA TYR A 169 9.10 -19.85 2.20
C TYR A 169 9.65 -21.28 2.24
N ASP A 170 9.64 -22.00 1.12
CA ASP A 170 10.17 -23.36 1.02
C ASP A 170 11.67 -23.42 1.33
N GLU A 171 12.44 -22.46 0.80
CA GLU A 171 13.87 -22.35 1.08
C GLU A 171 14.17 -22.09 2.56
N VAL A 172 13.36 -21.25 3.21
CA VAL A 172 13.49 -20.95 4.64
C VAL A 172 13.12 -22.15 5.47
N LEU A 173 11.99 -22.81 5.16
CA LEU A 173 11.50 -23.98 5.87
C LEU A 173 12.49 -25.16 5.80
N ALA A 174 13.14 -25.34 4.66
CA ALA A 174 14.15 -26.41 4.49
C ALA A 174 15.41 -26.23 5.37
N LYS A 175 15.70 -24.99 5.78
CA LYS A 175 16.90 -24.65 6.59
C LYS A 175 16.63 -24.58 8.09
N LYS A 176 15.36 -24.48 8.50
CA LYS A 176 14.98 -24.22 9.90
C LYS A 176 14.36 -25.46 10.56
N ARG A 177 14.73 -25.68 11.83
CA ARG A 177 13.97 -26.57 12.70
C ARG A 177 12.77 -25.78 13.23
N THR A 178 11.57 -26.16 12.86
CA THR A 178 10.35 -25.51 13.31
C THR A 178 10.07 -25.80 14.79
N SER A 179 9.62 -24.78 15.50
CA SER A 179 9.02 -24.91 16.82
C SER A 179 7.78 -25.83 16.73
N LYS A 180 7.40 -26.46 17.86
CA LYS A 180 6.22 -27.31 17.92
C LYS A 180 5.02 -26.59 18.57
N SER A 181 4.94 -25.27 18.48
CA SER A 181 3.76 -24.56 19.00
C SER A 181 2.52 -24.83 18.15
N PRO A 182 1.31 -24.80 18.73
CA PRO A 182 0.04 -24.94 18.00
C PRO A 182 -0.10 -23.93 16.87
N GLU A 183 0.29 -22.68 17.09
CA GLU A 183 0.23 -21.57 16.12
C GLU A 183 1.15 -21.85 14.92
N MET A 184 2.35 -22.36 15.19
CA MET A 184 3.28 -22.77 14.14
C MET A 184 2.71 -23.93 13.32
N ALA A 185 2.15 -24.97 13.98
CA ALA A 185 1.55 -26.11 13.29
C ALA A 185 0.38 -25.67 12.41
N TYR A 186 -0.46 -24.78 12.92
CA TYR A 186 -1.56 -24.18 12.15
C TYR A 186 -1.03 -23.43 10.92
N GLY A 187 -0.03 -22.55 11.06
CA GLY A 187 0.53 -21.81 9.94
C GLY A 187 1.13 -22.72 8.85
N LEU A 188 1.86 -23.75 9.23
CA LEU A 188 2.42 -24.74 8.29
C LEU A 188 1.33 -25.47 7.50
N GLU A 189 0.28 -25.94 8.18
CA GLU A 189 -0.85 -26.61 7.55
C GLU A 189 -1.63 -25.66 6.66
N PHE A 190 -1.89 -24.44 7.13
CA PHE A 190 -2.59 -23.38 6.39
C PHE A 190 -1.94 -23.11 5.04
N VAL A 191 -0.62 -22.88 5.02
CA VAL A 191 0.14 -22.64 3.79
C VAL A 191 0.11 -23.89 2.89
N SER A 192 0.30 -25.07 3.45
CA SER A 192 0.30 -26.33 2.69
C SER A 192 -1.00 -26.56 1.92
N GLN A 193 -2.14 -26.26 2.52
CA GLN A 193 -3.47 -26.46 1.90
C GLN A 193 -3.79 -25.47 0.78
N ARG A 194 -3.08 -24.32 0.69
CA ARG A 194 -3.41 -23.20 -0.21
C ARG A 194 -2.39 -22.93 -1.31
N ARG A 195 -1.37 -23.78 -1.41
CA ARG A 195 -0.27 -23.62 -2.38
C ARG A 195 -0.74 -23.58 -3.83
N ASP A 196 -1.68 -24.42 -4.18
CA ASP A 196 -2.06 -24.65 -5.59
C ASP A 196 -2.69 -23.42 -6.24
N TRP A 197 -3.50 -22.67 -5.50
CA TRP A 197 -4.14 -21.49 -6.07
C TRP A 197 -3.31 -20.19 -5.94
N ALA A 198 -2.18 -20.22 -5.25
CA ALA A 198 -1.30 -19.07 -5.11
C ALA A 198 -0.75 -18.55 -6.45
N HIS A 199 -0.84 -19.34 -7.51
CA HIS A 199 -0.43 -18.98 -8.87
C HIS A 199 -1.53 -18.33 -9.71
N VAL A 200 -2.75 -18.15 -9.21
CA VAL A 200 -3.95 -17.83 -9.99
C VAL A 200 -3.78 -16.57 -10.82
N LEU A 201 -3.31 -15.47 -10.24
CA LEU A 201 -3.16 -14.20 -10.96
C LEU A 201 -2.00 -14.24 -11.96
N GLU A 202 -0.86 -14.82 -11.60
CA GLU A 202 0.29 -14.95 -12.50
C GLU A 202 -0.01 -15.89 -13.68
N ASN A 203 -0.77 -16.95 -13.46
CA ASN A 203 -1.23 -17.82 -14.53
C ASN A 203 -2.20 -17.09 -15.48
N ALA A 204 -3.13 -16.31 -14.94
CA ALA A 204 -4.05 -15.51 -15.75
C ALA A 204 -3.30 -14.47 -16.59
N ARG A 205 -2.27 -13.82 -16.00
CA ARG A 205 -1.38 -12.92 -16.72
C ARG A 205 -0.60 -13.63 -17.83
N ALA A 206 0.00 -14.78 -17.53
CA ALA A 206 0.76 -15.56 -18.51
C ALA A 206 -0.12 -16.05 -19.69
N GLN A 207 -1.42 -16.23 -19.46
CA GLN A 207 -2.42 -16.58 -20.47
C GLN A 207 -2.95 -15.36 -21.25
N GLY A 208 -2.47 -14.15 -20.96
CA GLY A 208 -2.93 -12.90 -21.57
C GLY A 208 -4.33 -12.45 -21.15
N ARG A 209 -4.90 -13.02 -20.09
CA ARG A 209 -6.21 -12.63 -19.56
C ARG A 209 -6.13 -11.32 -18.73
N LEU A 210 -5.05 -11.14 -18.00
CA LEU A 210 -4.79 -9.95 -17.19
C LEU A 210 -3.59 -9.18 -17.75
N SER A 211 -3.71 -7.84 -17.75
CA SER A 211 -2.69 -6.94 -18.30
C SER A 211 -2.06 -6.10 -17.18
N LEU A 212 -0.78 -5.76 -17.35
CA LEU A 212 -0.10 -4.82 -16.47
C LEU A 212 -0.63 -3.41 -16.68
N ARG A 213 -0.84 -2.70 -15.57
CA ARG A 213 -1.19 -1.29 -15.51
C ARG A 213 -0.37 -0.62 -14.42
N PRO A 214 -0.31 0.71 -14.35
CA PRO A 214 0.25 1.37 -13.17
C PRO A 214 -0.55 0.99 -11.94
N ILE A 215 0.12 0.53 -10.88
CA ILE A 215 -0.46 0.19 -9.59
C ILE A 215 0.19 1.00 -8.48
N HIS A 216 -0.49 1.14 -7.34
CA HIS A 216 0.04 1.72 -6.12
C HIS A 216 1.00 0.75 -5.41
N GLY A 217 0.58 -0.50 -5.27
CA GLY A 217 1.31 -1.60 -4.64
C GLY A 217 1.10 -1.73 -3.13
N ASP A 218 0.62 -0.70 -2.43
CA ASP A 218 0.30 -0.74 -0.98
C ASP A 218 -0.87 0.20 -0.64
N PRO A 219 -2.05 0.08 -1.29
CA PRO A 219 -3.18 0.99 -1.13
C PRO A 219 -4.04 0.66 0.10
N LYS A 220 -3.42 0.41 1.22
CA LYS A 220 -4.11 0.15 2.49
C LYS A 220 -4.80 1.40 3.03
N VAL A 221 -5.76 1.21 3.93
CA VAL A 221 -6.62 2.28 4.48
C VAL A 221 -5.82 3.48 4.99
N ASN A 222 -4.72 3.25 5.70
CA ASN A 222 -3.94 4.35 6.28
C ASN A 222 -3.07 5.12 5.28
N ASN A 223 -3.03 4.70 4.02
CA ASN A 223 -2.42 5.46 2.92
C ASN A 223 -3.44 6.37 2.20
N VAL A 224 -4.73 6.31 2.57
CA VAL A 224 -5.77 7.21 2.05
C VAL A 224 -5.91 8.41 2.97
N MET A 225 -5.78 9.62 2.39
CA MET A 225 -5.93 10.89 3.10
C MET A 225 -7.36 11.40 2.98
N MET A 226 -8.01 11.59 4.13
CA MET A 226 -9.38 12.05 4.24
C MET A 226 -9.41 13.53 4.61
N ASP A 227 -10.20 14.33 3.93
CA ASP A 227 -10.44 15.73 4.28
C ASP A 227 -11.11 15.85 5.66
N THR A 228 -10.52 16.65 6.55
CA THR A 228 -11.01 16.79 7.93
C THR A 228 -12.36 17.51 8.05
N GLY A 229 -12.73 18.32 7.05
CA GLY A 229 -13.99 19.06 7.02
C GLY A 229 -15.14 18.31 6.38
N THR A 230 -14.87 17.56 5.31
CA THR A 230 -15.91 16.89 4.51
C THR A 230 -15.96 15.38 4.70
N GLY A 231 -14.89 14.77 5.22
CA GLY A 231 -14.77 13.33 5.30
C GLY A 231 -14.53 12.64 3.94
N GLN A 232 -14.28 13.40 2.87
CA GLN A 232 -14.02 12.86 1.54
C GLN A 232 -12.55 12.48 1.37
N ALA A 233 -12.27 11.44 0.60
CA ALA A 233 -10.91 11.10 0.19
C ALA A 233 -10.36 12.19 -0.75
N ILE A 234 -9.14 12.64 -0.46
CA ILE A 234 -8.49 13.73 -1.20
C ILE A 234 -7.11 13.41 -1.71
N SER A 235 -6.52 12.31 -1.29
CA SER A 235 -5.22 11.85 -1.77
C SER A 235 -5.00 10.39 -1.41
N ILE A 236 -4.02 9.78 -2.07
CA ILE A 236 -3.38 8.54 -1.65
C ILE A 236 -1.87 8.77 -1.59
N VAL A 237 -1.24 8.36 -0.49
CA VAL A 237 0.17 8.60 -0.19
C VAL A 237 0.96 7.31 -0.11
N ASP A 238 2.26 7.38 0.17
CA ASP A 238 3.19 6.25 0.20
C ASP A 238 3.38 5.61 -1.19
N LEU A 239 3.85 6.44 -2.13
CA LEU A 239 3.97 6.11 -3.55
C LEU A 239 5.23 5.30 -3.92
N ASP A 240 5.95 4.73 -2.95
CA ASP A 240 7.26 4.07 -3.16
C ASP A 240 7.16 2.77 -3.94
N THR A 241 6.00 2.14 -3.86
CA THR A 241 5.71 0.88 -4.53
C THR A 241 4.97 1.04 -5.86
N VAL A 242 4.74 2.29 -6.30
CA VAL A 242 4.13 2.57 -7.61
C VAL A 242 4.99 1.98 -8.72
N LYS A 243 4.40 1.10 -9.52
CA LYS A 243 5.09 0.33 -10.57
C LYS A 243 4.09 -0.27 -11.57
N PRO A 244 4.56 -0.89 -12.67
CA PRO A 244 3.70 -1.78 -13.47
C PRO A 244 3.30 -3.02 -12.67
N GLY A 245 1.99 -3.34 -12.63
CA GLY A 245 1.46 -4.51 -11.94
C GLY A 245 0.03 -4.84 -12.34
N LEU A 246 -0.56 -5.84 -11.70
CA LEU A 246 -1.97 -6.16 -11.87
C LEU A 246 -2.79 -5.28 -10.91
N VAL A 247 -3.84 -4.62 -11.40
CA VAL A 247 -4.76 -3.83 -10.54
C VAL A 247 -5.39 -4.68 -9.43
N HIS A 248 -5.41 -5.99 -9.62
CA HIS A 248 -5.86 -6.99 -8.67
C HIS A 248 -5.06 -6.98 -7.36
N TYR A 249 -3.77 -6.69 -7.41
CA TYR A 249 -2.95 -6.57 -6.20
C TYR A 249 -3.44 -5.41 -5.35
N ASP A 250 -3.69 -4.25 -5.96
CA ASP A 250 -4.18 -3.07 -5.27
C ASP A 250 -5.61 -3.27 -4.72
N ILE A 251 -6.51 -3.85 -5.54
CA ILE A 251 -7.89 -4.11 -5.11
C ILE A 251 -7.89 -5.12 -3.95
N GLY A 252 -7.10 -6.18 -4.07
CA GLY A 252 -6.95 -7.19 -3.01
C GLY A 252 -6.40 -6.58 -1.72
N ASP A 253 -5.39 -5.72 -1.79
CA ASP A 253 -4.77 -5.10 -0.62
C ASP A 253 -5.67 -4.06 0.05
N CYS A 254 -6.35 -3.23 -0.74
CA CYS A 254 -7.34 -2.30 -0.23
C CYS A 254 -8.46 -3.02 0.54
N LEU A 255 -9.01 -4.11 -0.03
CA LEU A 255 -10.07 -4.88 0.60
C LEU A 255 -9.58 -5.69 1.81
N ARG A 256 -8.40 -6.28 1.75
CA ARG A 256 -7.76 -6.94 2.89
C ARG A 256 -7.62 -5.98 4.08
N SER A 257 -7.13 -4.79 3.83
CA SER A 257 -6.96 -3.77 4.86
C SER A 257 -8.30 -3.18 5.33
N GLY A 258 -9.20 -2.85 4.40
CA GLY A 258 -10.43 -2.14 4.67
C GLY A 258 -11.53 -3.00 5.30
N CYS A 259 -11.57 -4.31 5.01
CA CYS A 259 -12.59 -5.20 5.52
C CYS A 259 -12.18 -5.97 6.79
N ASN A 260 -11.04 -5.63 7.39
CA ASN A 260 -10.59 -6.14 8.68
C ASN A 260 -10.71 -5.06 9.76
N LEU A 261 -11.81 -5.02 10.47
CA LEU A 261 -12.08 -4.02 11.51
C LEU A 261 -11.15 -4.09 12.73
N LEU A 262 -10.51 -5.24 12.96
CA LEU A 262 -9.57 -5.41 14.08
C LEU A 262 -8.15 -4.95 13.75
N GLY A 263 -7.87 -4.65 12.46
CA GLY A 263 -6.54 -4.21 12.01
C GLY A 263 -5.52 -5.35 11.92
N GLU A 264 -4.26 -4.96 11.67
CA GLU A 264 -3.17 -5.90 11.38
C GLU A 264 -2.35 -6.31 12.61
N ASP A 265 -2.55 -5.64 13.75
CA ASP A 265 -1.77 -5.82 14.99
C ASP A 265 -2.67 -6.17 16.20
N THR A 266 -3.87 -6.72 15.95
CA THR A 266 -4.77 -7.11 17.04
C THR A 266 -4.25 -8.32 17.82
N GLU A 267 -4.42 -8.32 19.15
CA GLU A 267 -4.15 -9.48 19.99
C GLU A 267 -5.27 -10.57 19.86
N GLN A 268 -6.42 -10.21 19.28
CA GLN A 268 -7.60 -11.07 19.14
C GLN A 268 -7.66 -11.72 17.74
N TRP A 269 -6.58 -12.32 17.27
CA TRP A 269 -6.49 -12.83 15.91
C TRP A 269 -7.58 -13.87 15.54
N GLU A 270 -8.06 -14.68 16.49
CA GLU A 270 -9.14 -15.65 16.28
C GLU A 270 -10.49 -14.99 15.97
N MET A 271 -10.65 -13.72 16.37
CA MET A 271 -11.87 -12.94 16.14
C MET A 271 -11.87 -12.20 14.80
N VAL A 272 -10.75 -12.22 14.07
CA VAL A 272 -10.62 -11.56 12.78
C VAL A 272 -11.65 -12.10 11.78
N ARG A 273 -12.37 -11.20 11.14
CA ARG A 273 -13.41 -11.49 10.13
C ARG A 273 -13.32 -10.49 8.99
N PHE A 274 -13.58 -10.98 7.80
CA PHE A 274 -13.79 -10.15 6.62
C PHE A 274 -15.23 -9.63 6.62
N ASP A 275 -15.39 -8.32 6.48
CA ASP A 275 -16.69 -7.67 6.50
C ASP A 275 -17.21 -7.48 5.05
N PRO A 276 -18.29 -8.18 4.64
CA PRO A 276 -18.81 -8.09 3.28
C PRO A 276 -19.56 -6.77 3.00
N GLU A 277 -20.08 -6.07 4.01
CA GLU A 277 -20.75 -4.77 3.81
C GLU A 277 -19.70 -3.70 3.48
N LEU A 278 -18.58 -3.71 4.18
CA LEU A 278 -17.43 -2.84 3.86
C LEU A 278 -16.83 -3.19 2.50
N CYS A 279 -16.75 -4.47 2.15
CA CYS A 279 -16.32 -4.92 0.82
C CYS A 279 -17.19 -4.33 -0.28
N GLN A 280 -18.51 -4.41 -0.13
CA GLN A 280 -19.45 -3.82 -1.07
C GLN A 280 -19.28 -2.29 -1.18
N ALA A 281 -19.14 -1.59 -0.05
CA ALA A 281 -18.98 -0.15 -0.03
C ALA A 281 -17.67 0.29 -0.71
N ILE A 282 -16.53 -0.38 -0.42
CA ILE A 282 -15.23 -0.09 -1.06
C ILE A 282 -15.32 -0.33 -2.57
N LEU A 283 -15.87 -1.47 -3.00
CA LEU A 283 -16.00 -1.79 -4.42
C LEU A 283 -16.94 -0.80 -5.13
N GLN A 284 -18.03 -0.36 -4.52
CA GLN A 284 -18.89 0.69 -5.08
C GLN A 284 -18.13 2.01 -5.27
N GLY A 285 -17.35 2.42 -4.26
CA GLY A 285 -16.51 3.59 -4.36
C GLY A 285 -15.48 3.46 -5.48
N TYR A 286 -14.78 2.35 -5.54
CA TYR A 286 -13.78 2.05 -6.56
C TYR A 286 -14.36 2.09 -7.98
N LEU A 287 -15.42 1.35 -8.21
CA LEU A 287 -16.04 1.22 -9.53
C LEU A 287 -16.77 2.48 -10.00
N SER A 288 -17.05 3.43 -9.10
CA SER A 288 -17.58 4.73 -9.52
C SER A 288 -16.66 5.47 -10.50
N LEU A 289 -15.35 5.13 -10.49
CA LEU A 289 -14.32 5.73 -11.34
C LEU A 289 -13.54 4.72 -12.18
N ALA A 290 -13.50 3.45 -11.78
CA ALA A 290 -12.67 2.42 -12.39
C ALA A 290 -13.41 1.60 -13.46
N LYS A 291 -14.74 1.69 -13.52
CA LYS A 291 -15.59 0.89 -14.38
C LYS A 291 -15.17 0.93 -15.86
N ASP A 292 -14.78 2.10 -16.35
CA ASP A 292 -14.51 2.30 -17.78
C ASP A 292 -13.18 1.70 -18.27
N PHE A 293 -12.25 1.37 -17.33
CA PHE A 293 -10.97 0.79 -17.73
C PHE A 293 -10.80 -0.68 -17.33
N LEU A 294 -11.71 -1.24 -16.55
CA LEU A 294 -11.71 -2.67 -16.24
C LEU A 294 -12.33 -3.48 -17.37
N THR A 295 -11.76 -4.66 -17.61
CA THR A 295 -12.26 -5.65 -18.55
C THR A 295 -13.08 -6.71 -17.83
N ASP A 296 -13.86 -7.50 -18.58
CA ASP A 296 -14.58 -8.65 -18.04
C ASP A 296 -13.66 -9.64 -17.31
N ASN A 297 -12.47 -9.88 -17.84
CA ASN A 297 -11.46 -10.69 -17.18
C ASN A 297 -11.03 -10.10 -15.84
N ASP A 298 -10.93 -8.78 -15.71
CA ASP A 298 -10.56 -8.17 -14.44
C ASP A 298 -11.60 -8.51 -13.35
N TYR A 299 -12.89 -8.42 -13.67
CA TYR A 299 -13.97 -8.80 -12.74
C TYR A 299 -13.93 -10.29 -12.37
N ASP A 300 -13.64 -11.18 -13.31
CA ASP A 300 -13.61 -12.63 -13.08
C ASP A 300 -12.56 -13.05 -12.04
N TYR A 301 -11.47 -12.26 -11.86
CA TYR A 301 -10.39 -12.54 -10.92
C TYR A 301 -10.44 -11.69 -9.63
N LEU A 302 -11.47 -10.85 -9.42
CA LEU A 302 -11.54 -10.02 -8.20
C LEU A 302 -11.60 -10.85 -6.93
N TYR A 303 -12.44 -11.88 -6.86
CA TYR A 303 -12.50 -12.75 -5.70
C TYR A 303 -11.15 -13.41 -5.40
N ASP A 304 -10.49 -13.91 -6.45
CA ASP A 304 -9.19 -14.53 -6.31
C ASP A 304 -8.14 -13.55 -5.77
N SER A 305 -8.20 -12.28 -6.17
CA SER A 305 -7.30 -11.25 -5.67
C SER A 305 -7.50 -10.97 -4.18
N ILE A 306 -8.76 -10.88 -3.72
CA ILE A 306 -9.11 -10.58 -2.33
C ILE A 306 -8.52 -11.65 -1.40
N ARG A 307 -8.74 -12.93 -1.69
CA ARG A 307 -8.19 -14.01 -0.87
C ARG A 307 -6.68 -14.18 -1.01
N LEU A 308 -6.14 -13.95 -2.24
CA LEU A 308 -4.72 -14.14 -2.52
C LEU A 308 -3.84 -13.14 -1.77
N ILE A 309 -4.22 -11.86 -1.74
CA ILE A 309 -3.39 -10.83 -1.10
C ILE A 309 -3.40 -10.97 0.42
N ALA A 310 -4.52 -11.36 1.03
CA ALA A 310 -4.54 -11.71 2.45
C ALA A 310 -3.62 -12.91 2.75
N PHE A 311 -3.70 -13.97 1.95
CA PHE A 311 -2.79 -15.11 2.06
C PHE A 311 -1.33 -14.71 1.87
N GLU A 312 -1.03 -13.91 0.84
CA GLU A 312 0.33 -13.46 0.52
C GLU A 312 0.97 -12.72 1.69
N LEU A 313 0.26 -11.74 2.27
CA LEU A 313 0.79 -10.99 3.40
C LEU A 313 1.01 -11.90 4.62
N GLY A 314 0.07 -12.81 4.90
CA GLY A 314 0.24 -13.84 5.94
C GLY A 314 1.47 -14.72 5.70
N LEU A 315 1.68 -15.17 4.48
CA LEU A 315 2.84 -15.95 4.08
C LEU A 315 4.15 -15.18 4.28
N ARG A 316 4.18 -13.90 3.94
CA ARG A 316 5.36 -13.02 4.10
C ARG A 316 5.70 -12.83 5.57
N TYR A 317 4.72 -12.52 6.43
CA TYR A 317 4.93 -12.42 7.87
C TYR A 317 5.39 -13.74 8.48
N PHE A 318 4.77 -14.85 8.05
CA PHE A 318 5.13 -16.18 8.54
C PHE A 318 6.57 -16.57 8.16
N THR A 319 6.97 -16.27 6.93
CA THR A 319 8.32 -16.52 6.45
C THR A 319 9.33 -15.66 7.21
N ASP A 320 9.04 -14.38 7.41
CA ASP A 320 9.91 -13.47 8.15
C ASP A 320 10.08 -13.89 9.62
N TYR A 321 8.99 -14.35 10.28
CA TYR A 321 9.09 -14.97 11.60
C TYR A 321 10.03 -16.18 11.60
N LEU A 322 9.91 -17.05 10.60
CA LEU A 322 10.81 -18.20 10.45
C LEU A 322 12.26 -17.78 10.25
N GLU A 323 12.53 -16.67 9.58
CA GLU A 323 13.87 -16.11 9.38
C GLU A 323 14.43 -15.40 10.61
N GLY A 324 13.59 -15.01 11.57
CA GLY A 324 13.96 -14.33 12.81
C GLY A 324 13.63 -12.84 12.80
N ASN A 325 12.58 -12.43 12.10
CA ASN A 325 12.04 -11.07 12.02
C ASN A 325 13.06 -10.07 11.44
N ILE A 326 13.55 -10.35 10.23
CA ILE A 326 14.59 -9.53 9.60
C ILE A 326 14.05 -8.48 8.63
N TYR A 327 12.86 -8.70 8.06
CA TYR A 327 12.28 -7.81 7.05
C TYR A 327 11.30 -6.80 7.66
N PHE A 328 10.31 -7.28 8.41
CA PHE A 328 9.31 -6.41 9.05
C PHE A 328 9.75 -6.01 10.46
N LYS A 329 9.53 -4.75 10.83
CA LYS A 329 9.71 -4.29 12.21
C LYS A 329 8.88 -5.16 13.16
N ALA A 330 9.50 -5.70 14.20
CA ALA A 330 8.86 -6.53 15.20
C ALA A 330 9.16 -5.99 16.61
N ASN A 331 8.13 -5.87 17.45
CA ASN A 331 8.27 -5.38 18.82
C ASN A 331 8.69 -6.48 19.81
N HIS A 332 8.44 -7.75 19.44
CA HIS A 332 8.81 -8.94 20.20
C HIS A 332 8.97 -10.15 19.24
N GLN A 333 9.47 -11.27 19.74
CA GLN A 333 9.84 -12.41 18.92
C GLN A 333 8.67 -12.99 18.12
N GLU A 334 7.46 -13.10 18.69
CA GLU A 334 6.28 -13.69 18.08
C GLU A 334 5.42 -12.67 17.29
N HIS A 335 5.86 -11.42 17.17
CA HIS A 335 5.03 -10.36 16.56
C HIS A 335 4.61 -10.70 15.11
N ASN A 336 5.56 -11.09 14.27
CA ASN A 336 5.25 -11.44 12.88
C ASN A 336 4.52 -12.79 12.75
N LEU A 337 4.64 -13.70 13.74
CA LEU A 337 3.77 -14.88 13.81
C LEU A 337 2.32 -14.44 14.07
N ALA A 338 2.07 -13.58 15.05
CA ALA A 338 0.74 -13.07 15.35
C ALA A 338 0.12 -12.37 14.13
N ARG A 339 0.87 -11.52 13.44
CA ARG A 339 0.44 -10.88 12.18
C ARG A 339 0.11 -11.87 11.07
N ALA A 340 0.90 -12.95 10.95
CA ALA A 340 0.61 -14.03 10.01
C ALA A 340 -0.72 -14.71 10.32
N LEU A 341 -0.99 -15.03 11.58
CA LEU A 341 -2.23 -15.64 12.03
C LEU A 341 -3.45 -14.76 11.75
N ILE A 342 -3.33 -13.44 11.94
CA ILE A 342 -4.36 -12.47 11.58
C ILE A 342 -4.72 -12.59 10.09
N GLN A 343 -3.73 -12.59 9.21
CA GLN A 343 -3.95 -12.66 7.77
C GLN A 343 -4.47 -14.03 7.32
N PHE A 344 -4.01 -15.11 7.94
CA PHE A 344 -4.53 -16.45 7.68
C PHE A 344 -6.00 -16.57 8.12
N LYS A 345 -6.33 -16.02 9.28
CA LYS A 345 -7.73 -15.99 9.74
C LYS A 345 -8.64 -15.14 8.86
N LEU A 346 -8.13 -14.01 8.38
CA LEU A 346 -8.83 -13.19 7.40
C LEU A 346 -9.07 -13.96 6.10
N THR A 347 -8.06 -14.69 5.61
CA THR A 347 -8.19 -15.53 4.40
C THR A 347 -9.27 -16.61 4.60
N GLU A 348 -9.31 -17.32 5.75
CA GLU A 348 -10.37 -18.28 6.05
C GLU A 348 -11.76 -17.64 6.05
N SER A 349 -11.85 -16.43 6.63
CA SER A 349 -13.11 -15.69 6.64
C SER A 349 -13.57 -15.30 5.23
N ILE A 350 -12.65 -14.89 4.34
CA ILE A 350 -12.93 -14.61 2.93
C ILE A 350 -13.43 -15.89 2.24
N GLU A 351 -12.73 -17.00 2.41
CA GLU A 351 -13.09 -18.29 1.80
C GLU A 351 -14.48 -18.79 2.25
N SER A 352 -14.79 -18.64 3.55
CA SER A 352 -16.10 -19.02 4.08
C SER A 352 -17.26 -18.17 3.56
N GLN A 353 -16.97 -16.99 3.00
CA GLN A 353 -17.93 -16.04 2.45
C GLN A 353 -17.85 -15.91 0.92
N GLU A 354 -17.19 -16.85 0.22
CA GLU A 354 -16.98 -16.80 -1.23
C GLU A 354 -18.25 -16.49 -2.01
N THR A 355 -19.36 -17.19 -1.73
CA THR A 355 -20.63 -16.99 -2.42
C THR A 355 -21.14 -15.55 -2.25
N THR A 356 -21.09 -15.01 -1.05
CA THR A 356 -21.51 -13.64 -0.76
C THR A 356 -20.65 -12.63 -1.50
N ILE A 357 -19.32 -12.78 -1.46
CA ILE A 357 -18.39 -11.86 -2.13
C ILE A 357 -18.57 -11.92 -3.65
N ARG A 358 -18.76 -13.10 -4.24
CA ARG A 358 -19.02 -13.25 -5.66
C ARG A 358 -20.34 -12.61 -6.10
N VAL A 359 -21.40 -12.71 -5.27
CA VAL A 359 -22.67 -12.01 -5.52
C VAL A 359 -22.46 -10.49 -5.49
N ILE A 360 -21.76 -9.96 -4.48
CA ILE A 360 -21.40 -8.53 -4.42
C ILE A 360 -20.69 -8.08 -5.70
N ILE A 361 -19.66 -8.82 -6.14
CA ILE A 361 -18.93 -8.49 -7.37
C ILE A 361 -19.84 -8.50 -8.59
N GLN A 362 -20.74 -9.46 -8.68
CA GLN A 362 -21.69 -9.57 -9.80
C GLN A 362 -22.70 -8.42 -9.82
N ASP A 363 -23.21 -8.01 -8.66
CA ASP A 363 -24.23 -6.97 -8.55
C ASP A 363 -23.71 -5.56 -8.88
N ILE A 364 -22.40 -5.36 -8.74
CA ILE A 364 -21.76 -4.06 -9.01
C ILE A 364 -21.09 -3.98 -10.39
N ARG A 365 -20.99 -5.10 -11.12
CA ARG A 365 -20.46 -5.17 -12.49
C ARG A 365 -21.45 -4.53 -13.48
#